data_5b7ae22ef129fa3f186a906e200dcfc5
#
_entry.id   5b7ae22ef129fa3f186a906e200dcfc5
#
_cell.length_a   1.000
_cell.length_b   1.000
_cell.length_c   1.000
_cell.angle_alpha   90.00
_cell.angle_beta   90.00
_cell.angle_gamma   90.00
#
_symmetry.space_group_name_H-M   'P 1'
#
loop_
_entity.id
_entity.type
_entity.pdbx_description
1 polymer ?
#
loop_
_entity_poly.entity_id
_entity_poly.type
_entity_poly.pdbx_seq_one_letter_code
_entity_poly.pdbx_strand_id
1 'polypeptide(L)'
;MRGITNRFIAAFWLAMPLGQSATALGQARTLYHSDFEPEQDFDMEFALIGQGGWEGEGTGGTGLVKNNFEGMGHQAYIGYWPPEEATETFTSLWRSVEGISPEETRITVTMLMMIIDSTNDQRDDFRWTLYNDNVHRLITLDFDNETRNINYALDDDIFLPTGYSFEHEALYDLKFVIDFAANTWTVFVGDEVLLNAKKLTTTGLSLAFGDLGPSWVYRKPETPGDNYMVFDDYQITVETSDSAPKARPTLAWGGWADDGRAMLQLGGDAMTDYTVEVSNDLKNWTVLLTAKPGDTWKEIADADAPDYEQRFYRARSMD
;
A
#
# COMPACT_ATOMS: atom_id res chain seq x y z
N MET A 1 -34.40 16.70 -41.00
CA MET A 1 -33.60 16.77 -39.74
C MET A 1 -34.25 15.84 -38.74
N ARG A 2 -33.74 14.63 -38.60
CA ARG A 2 -34.16 13.70 -37.55
C ARG A 2 -32.94 13.47 -36.65
N GLY A 3 -33.01 13.98 -35.42
CA GLY A 3 -31.96 13.80 -34.44
C GLY A 3 -31.94 12.34 -33.94
N ILE A 4 -30.84 11.70 -34.14
CA ILE A 4 -30.54 10.36 -33.58
C ILE A 4 -30.01 10.59 -32.18
N THR A 5 -30.80 10.25 -31.18
CA THR A 5 -30.38 10.26 -29.76
C THR A 5 -29.73 8.91 -29.48
N ASN A 6 -28.40 8.87 -29.55
CA ASN A 6 -27.61 7.69 -29.14
C ASN A 6 -27.65 7.56 -27.63
N ARG A 7 -28.38 6.56 -27.13
CA ARG A 7 -28.32 6.12 -25.74
C ARG A 7 -27.24 5.04 -25.63
N PHE A 8 -26.07 5.40 -25.11
CA PHE A 8 -25.06 4.42 -24.70
C PHE A 8 -25.32 4.00 -23.26
N ILE A 9 -25.51 2.70 -23.05
CA ILE A 9 -25.54 2.07 -21.75
C ILE A 9 -24.18 1.38 -21.60
N ALA A 10 -23.30 1.96 -20.77
CA ALA A 10 -22.08 1.28 -20.32
C ALA A 10 -22.49 0.24 -19.27
N ALA A 11 -22.57 -1.02 -19.65
CA ALA A 11 -22.83 -2.11 -18.71
C ALA A 11 -21.50 -2.67 -18.22
N PHE A 12 -21.19 -2.44 -16.94
CA PHE A 12 -20.12 -3.15 -16.24
C PHE A 12 -20.65 -4.53 -15.82
N TRP A 13 -20.08 -5.59 -16.37
CA TRP A 13 -20.35 -6.95 -15.94
C TRP A 13 -19.16 -7.51 -15.17
N LEU A 14 -19.43 -7.95 -13.94
CA LEU A 14 -18.55 -8.81 -13.17
C LEU A 14 -18.44 -10.16 -13.92
N ALA A 15 -17.25 -10.51 -14.41
CA ALA A 15 -17.01 -11.81 -15.00
C ALA A 15 -16.92 -12.87 -13.89
N MET A 16 -17.89 -13.78 -13.85
CA MET A 16 -17.76 -15.02 -13.08
C MET A 16 -16.68 -15.92 -13.71
N PRO A 17 -15.83 -16.59 -12.93
CA PRO A 17 -14.83 -17.48 -13.48
C PRO A 17 -15.46 -18.79 -13.94
N LEU A 18 -15.37 -19.10 -15.22
CA LEU A 18 -15.51 -20.45 -15.76
C LEU A 18 -14.19 -21.18 -15.52
N GLY A 19 -14.26 -22.36 -14.90
CA GLY A 19 -13.16 -23.14 -14.40
C GLY A 19 -11.95 -23.21 -15.32
N GLN A 20 -10.83 -22.75 -14.81
CA GLN A 20 -9.51 -22.97 -15.38
C GLN A 20 -8.71 -23.87 -14.43
N SER A 21 -7.97 -24.77 -15.03
CA SER A 21 -7.00 -25.61 -14.34
C SER A 21 -6.07 -24.73 -13.52
N ALA A 22 -6.07 -24.93 -12.21
CA ALA A 22 -5.16 -24.25 -11.29
C ALA A 22 -3.73 -24.67 -11.65
N THR A 23 -3.01 -23.83 -12.39
CA THR A 23 -1.58 -23.74 -12.23
C THR A 23 -1.35 -23.34 -10.78
N ALA A 24 -0.54 -24.10 -10.05
CA ALA A 24 -0.24 -23.83 -8.65
C ALA A 24 0.33 -22.42 -8.54
N LEU A 25 -0.52 -21.47 -8.18
CA LEU A 25 -0.11 -20.16 -7.73
C LEU A 25 0.76 -20.40 -6.50
N GLY A 26 1.94 -19.82 -6.46
CA GLY A 26 2.80 -19.85 -5.29
C GLY A 26 1.95 -19.41 -4.10
N GLN A 27 1.88 -20.23 -3.07
CA GLN A 27 1.00 -19.98 -1.93
C GLN A 27 1.64 -18.90 -1.08
N ALA A 28 0.92 -17.79 -0.83
CA ALA A 28 1.33 -16.80 0.13
C ALA A 28 1.57 -17.47 1.50
N ARG A 29 2.70 -17.16 2.13
CA ARG A 29 3.10 -17.74 3.42
C ARG A 29 3.23 -16.63 4.45
N THR A 30 2.52 -16.74 5.57
CA THR A 30 2.67 -15.84 6.70
C THR A 30 3.98 -16.13 7.43
N LEU A 31 4.82 -15.11 7.56
CA LEU A 31 6.04 -15.13 8.35
C LEU A 31 5.80 -14.73 9.80
N TYR A 32 4.97 -13.73 9.98
CA TYR A 32 4.64 -13.18 11.29
C TYR A 32 3.21 -12.66 11.29
N HIS A 33 2.51 -12.83 12.40
CA HIS A 33 1.22 -12.22 12.68
C HIS A 33 1.08 -12.01 14.19
N SER A 34 0.61 -10.83 14.59
CA SER A 34 0.27 -10.52 15.96
C SER A 34 -0.96 -9.61 16.03
N ASP A 35 -1.88 -9.98 16.90
CA ASP A 35 -2.98 -9.19 17.43
C ASP A 35 -2.72 -8.75 18.88
N PHE A 36 -1.45 -8.84 19.33
CA PHE A 36 -0.93 -8.39 20.61
C PHE A 36 -1.66 -8.90 21.86
N GLU A 37 -2.35 -10.02 21.73
CA GLU A 37 -3.13 -10.62 22.80
C GLU A 37 -2.25 -11.39 23.82
N PRO A 38 -2.73 -11.56 25.07
CA PRO A 38 -1.99 -12.31 26.10
C PRO A 38 -1.70 -13.75 25.72
N GLU A 39 -2.51 -14.36 24.84
CA GLU A 39 -2.33 -15.70 24.30
C GLU A 39 -1.08 -15.83 23.42
N GLN A 40 -0.55 -14.69 22.97
CA GLN A 40 0.70 -14.58 22.21
C GLN A 40 1.88 -14.11 23.09
N ASP A 41 1.76 -14.25 24.43
CA ASP A 41 2.75 -13.85 25.42
C ASP A 41 3.03 -12.32 25.49
N PHE A 42 2.01 -11.48 25.19
CA PHE A 42 2.08 -10.04 25.40
C PHE A 42 1.47 -9.62 26.75
N ASP A 43 2.17 -8.71 27.44
CA ASP A 43 1.81 -8.22 28.76
C ASP A 43 1.77 -6.70 28.80
N MET A 44 0.63 -6.13 29.21
CA MET A 44 0.41 -4.69 29.30
C MET A 44 1.25 -3.97 30.37
N GLU A 45 1.86 -4.70 31.31
CA GLU A 45 2.69 -4.10 32.37
C GLU A 45 4.09 -3.71 31.86
N PHE A 46 4.46 -4.14 30.66
CA PHE A 46 5.79 -3.92 30.08
C PHE A 46 5.74 -3.11 28.78
N ALA A 47 6.87 -2.47 28.45
CA ALA A 47 7.07 -1.89 27.13
C ALA A 47 6.94 -2.96 26.04
N LEU A 48 6.57 -2.57 24.81
CA LEU A 48 6.50 -3.51 23.70
C LEU A 48 7.89 -4.07 23.33
N ILE A 49 8.94 -3.27 23.52
CA ILE A 49 10.33 -3.69 23.31
C ILE A 49 10.65 -4.87 24.22
N GLY A 50 11.11 -5.97 23.61
CA GLY A 50 11.44 -7.24 24.28
C GLY A 50 10.30 -8.25 24.33
N GLN A 51 9.08 -7.89 23.93
CA GLN A 51 7.94 -8.81 23.86
C GLN A 51 7.74 -9.30 22.42
N GLY A 52 7.36 -10.56 22.22
CA GLY A 52 7.02 -11.15 20.92
C GLY A 52 8.10 -11.01 19.85
N GLY A 53 9.35 -10.71 20.25
CA GLY A 53 10.48 -10.42 19.36
C GLY A 53 10.47 -9.02 18.76
N TRP A 54 9.68 -8.09 19.31
CA TRP A 54 9.78 -6.66 19.01
C TRP A 54 11.04 -6.06 19.65
N GLU A 55 11.76 -5.32 18.85
CA GLU A 55 12.95 -4.57 19.21
C GLU A 55 12.69 -3.08 19.04
N GLY A 56 13.57 -2.22 19.55
CA GLY A 56 13.40 -0.78 19.41
C GLY A 56 14.63 0.02 19.81
N GLU A 57 14.56 1.30 19.49
CA GLU A 57 15.53 2.35 19.83
C GLU A 57 14.80 3.58 20.34
N GLY A 58 15.42 4.28 21.29
CA GLY A 58 14.83 5.42 22.00
C GLY A 58 14.08 4.97 23.26
N THR A 59 13.79 5.96 24.12
CA THR A 59 13.20 5.73 25.45
C THR A 59 11.77 6.26 25.57
N GLY A 60 11.22 6.83 24.47
CA GLY A 60 9.83 7.28 24.43
C GLY A 60 8.83 6.14 24.59
N GLY A 61 7.61 6.46 24.96
CA GLY A 61 6.59 5.48 25.34
C GLY A 61 6.32 4.44 24.27
N THR A 62 6.37 3.17 24.66
CA THR A 62 5.92 2.01 23.87
C THR A 62 5.24 1.02 24.79
N GLY A 63 4.26 0.27 24.32
CA GLY A 63 3.57 -0.71 25.13
C GLY A 63 2.27 -1.20 24.50
N LEU A 64 1.36 -1.62 25.38
CA LEU A 64 0.04 -2.12 24.98
C LEU A 64 -1.06 -1.26 25.61
N VAL A 65 -2.13 -1.05 24.85
CA VAL A 65 -3.40 -0.47 25.33
C VAL A 65 -4.53 -1.45 25.08
N LYS A 66 -5.65 -1.26 25.74
CA LYS A 66 -6.79 -2.18 25.62
C LYS A 66 -8.01 -1.48 25.06
N ASN A 67 -8.66 -2.14 24.07
CA ASN A 67 -9.90 -1.67 23.45
C ASN A 67 -9.85 -0.24 22.90
N ASN A 68 -8.69 0.20 22.44
CA ASN A 68 -8.61 1.45 21.67
C ASN A 68 -9.35 1.29 20.32
N PHE A 69 -9.26 0.08 19.75
CA PHE A 69 -10.14 -0.37 18.68
C PHE A 69 -11.25 -1.21 19.32
N GLU A 70 -12.50 -0.73 19.21
CA GLU A 70 -13.64 -1.30 19.93
C GLU A 70 -13.78 -2.81 19.64
N GLY A 71 -13.71 -3.62 20.71
CA GLY A 71 -13.89 -5.07 20.64
C GLY A 71 -12.69 -5.88 20.13
N MET A 72 -11.53 -5.23 19.90
CA MET A 72 -10.34 -5.89 19.35
C MET A 72 -9.26 -6.23 20.40
N GLY A 73 -9.60 -6.19 21.70
CA GLY A 73 -8.66 -6.65 22.74
C GLY A 73 -7.51 -5.70 23.01
N HIS A 74 -6.27 -6.19 22.91
CA HIS A 74 -5.06 -5.40 23.10
C HIS A 74 -4.55 -4.84 21.76
N GLN A 75 -3.94 -3.67 21.82
CA GLN A 75 -3.26 -3.04 20.70
C GLN A 75 -1.88 -2.58 21.15
N ALA A 76 -0.91 -2.60 20.26
CA ALA A 76 0.39 -1.97 20.47
C ALA A 76 0.29 -0.45 20.28
N TYR A 77 1.15 0.30 20.99
CA TYR A 77 1.26 1.74 20.79
C TYR A 77 2.71 2.22 20.82
N ILE A 78 2.94 3.37 20.19
CA ILE A 78 4.17 4.15 20.25
C ILE A 78 3.80 5.64 20.41
N GLY A 79 4.46 6.33 21.34
CA GLY A 79 4.17 7.73 21.68
C GLY A 79 3.68 7.91 23.11
N TYR A 80 2.99 9.04 23.40
CA TYR A 80 2.38 9.43 24.67
C TYR A 80 3.37 9.80 25.77
N TRP A 81 4.26 8.91 26.19
CA TRP A 81 5.26 9.19 27.22
C TRP A 81 6.52 9.76 26.61
N PRO A 82 6.99 10.94 27.05
CA PRO A 82 8.18 11.57 26.49
C PRO A 82 9.43 10.71 26.72
N PRO A 83 10.48 10.88 25.88
CA PRO A 83 11.75 10.23 26.08
C PRO A 83 12.41 10.67 27.39
N GLU A 84 13.28 9.82 27.92
CA GLU A 84 14.06 10.13 29.14
C GLU A 84 15.05 11.26 28.90
N GLU A 85 15.63 11.34 27.71
CA GLU A 85 16.63 12.32 27.32
C GLU A 85 16.07 13.29 26.29
N ALA A 86 16.05 14.59 26.59
CA ALA A 86 15.58 15.65 25.70
C ALA A 86 16.41 15.82 24.40
N THR A 87 17.46 15.04 24.25
CA THR A 87 18.30 14.98 23.05
C THR A 87 17.89 13.89 22.06
N GLU A 88 17.04 12.98 22.48
CA GLU A 88 16.48 11.98 21.57
C GLU A 88 15.58 12.67 20.54
N THR A 89 15.68 12.25 19.28
CA THR A 89 14.91 12.85 18.19
C THR A 89 13.80 11.94 17.69
N PHE A 90 13.81 10.67 18.11
CA PHE A 90 12.79 9.67 17.76
C PHE A 90 12.79 8.50 18.75
N THR A 91 11.70 7.75 18.74
CA THR A 91 11.60 6.37 19.24
C THR A 91 11.13 5.51 18.09
N SER A 92 11.75 4.33 17.91
CA SER A 92 11.40 3.39 16.83
C SER A 92 11.18 1.99 17.37
N LEU A 93 10.30 1.26 16.71
CA LEU A 93 10.03 -0.16 16.93
C LEU A 93 10.20 -0.91 15.63
N TRP A 94 10.66 -2.16 15.70
CA TRP A 94 10.71 -3.05 14.54
C TRP A 94 10.57 -4.51 14.97
N ARG A 95 10.19 -5.33 14.00
CA ARG A 95 10.08 -6.78 14.16
C ARG A 95 10.81 -7.45 13.00
N SER A 96 12.03 -7.92 13.27
CA SER A 96 12.79 -8.70 12.30
C SER A 96 12.16 -10.06 12.06
N VAL A 97 12.20 -10.54 10.83
CA VAL A 97 11.73 -11.87 10.45
C VAL A 97 12.83 -12.65 9.75
N GLU A 98 12.77 -13.96 9.90
CA GLU A 98 13.74 -14.89 9.32
C GLU A 98 13.04 -15.87 8.36
N GLY A 99 13.83 -16.60 7.59
CA GLY A 99 13.34 -17.70 6.76
C GLY A 99 12.69 -17.25 5.46
N ILE A 100 13.01 -16.06 4.95
CA ILE A 100 12.62 -15.64 3.59
C ILE A 100 13.55 -16.34 2.60
N SER A 101 12.97 -17.08 1.67
CA SER A 101 13.72 -17.73 0.59
C SER A 101 14.10 -16.73 -0.52
N PRO A 102 15.21 -16.93 -1.25
CA PRO A 102 15.64 -16.00 -2.31
C PRO A 102 14.61 -15.80 -3.44
N GLU A 103 13.73 -16.75 -3.65
CA GLU A 103 12.63 -16.68 -4.62
C GLU A 103 11.40 -15.93 -4.09
N GLU A 104 11.27 -15.75 -2.77
CA GLU A 104 10.19 -15.01 -2.13
C GLU A 104 10.50 -13.52 -2.14
N THR A 105 10.39 -12.89 -3.28
CA THR A 105 10.79 -11.48 -3.49
C THR A 105 9.66 -10.49 -3.29
N ARG A 106 8.42 -10.97 -3.10
CA ARG A 106 7.26 -10.13 -2.82
C ARG A 106 6.82 -10.26 -1.38
N ILE A 107 6.80 -9.14 -0.67
CA ILE A 107 6.42 -9.06 0.74
C ILE A 107 5.20 -8.15 0.87
N THR A 108 4.21 -8.63 1.60
CA THR A 108 3.05 -7.81 1.98
C THR A 108 3.04 -7.65 3.49
N VAL A 109 2.97 -6.40 3.95
CA VAL A 109 2.80 -6.07 5.36
C VAL A 109 1.47 -5.36 5.54
N THR A 110 0.64 -5.85 6.44
CA THR A 110 -0.66 -5.26 6.78
C THR A 110 -0.73 -4.93 8.25
N MET A 111 -1.46 -3.88 8.58
CA MET A 111 -1.78 -3.51 9.96
C MET A 111 -3.00 -2.61 10.00
N LEU A 112 -3.72 -2.65 11.10
CA LEU A 112 -4.65 -1.60 11.49
C LEU A 112 -3.88 -0.52 12.24
N MET A 113 -4.20 0.76 12.03
CA MET A 113 -3.59 1.84 12.80
C MET A 113 -4.55 3.00 13.03
N MET A 114 -4.29 3.74 14.10
CA MET A 114 -4.97 4.98 14.45
C MET A 114 -3.97 5.93 15.11
N ILE A 115 -4.06 7.22 14.80
CA ILE A 115 -3.28 8.26 15.47
C ILE A 115 -4.21 9.02 16.39
N ILE A 116 -3.86 9.07 17.67
CA ILE A 116 -4.56 9.84 18.69
C ILE A 116 -3.93 11.22 18.78
N ASP A 117 -4.76 12.28 18.74
CA ASP A 117 -4.30 13.65 18.80
C ASP A 117 -3.67 14.00 20.15
N SER A 118 -2.84 15.01 20.16
CA SER A 118 -2.21 15.56 21.35
C SER A 118 -3.19 16.35 22.21
N THR A 119 -3.02 16.29 23.51
CA THR A 119 -3.73 17.12 24.48
C THR A 119 -2.91 18.33 24.96
N ASN A 120 -1.61 18.38 24.65
CA ASN A 120 -0.68 19.43 25.09
C ASN A 120 -0.31 20.45 23.98
N ASP A 121 -1.06 20.46 22.85
CA ASP A 121 -0.85 21.32 21.68
C ASP A 121 0.50 21.14 20.96
N GLN A 122 1.29 20.12 21.31
CA GLN A 122 2.47 19.70 20.55
C GLN A 122 2.13 18.44 19.78
N ARG A 123 2.52 18.37 18.52
CA ARG A 123 2.24 17.23 17.64
C ARG A 123 3.53 16.74 17.02
N ASP A 124 3.89 15.52 17.31
CA ASP A 124 5.02 14.83 16.73
C ASP A 124 4.59 13.90 15.62
N ASP A 125 5.47 13.56 14.69
CA ASP A 125 5.14 12.77 13.52
C ASP A 125 5.27 11.28 13.77
N PHE A 126 4.49 10.51 12.99
CA PHE A 126 4.63 9.05 12.98
C PHE A 126 5.05 8.58 11.60
N ARG A 127 5.89 7.54 11.58
CA ARG A 127 6.41 6.96 10.36
C ARG A 127 6.29 5.44 10.36
N TRP A 128 6.06 4.88 9.20
CA TRP A 128 6.33 3.47 8.91
C TRP A 128 7.53 3.41 7.98
N THR A 129 8.60 2.76 8.42
CA THR A 129 9.87 2.74 7.69
C THR A 129 10.28 1.32 7.38
N LEU A 130 10.64 1.06 6.11
CA LEU A 130 11.23 -0.20 5.66
C LEU A 130 12.75 -0.06 5.65
N TYR A 131 13.40 -1.00 6.32
CA TYR A 131 14.85 -1.21 6.25
C TYR A 131 15.16 -2.51 5.49
N ASN A 132 16.30 -2.53 4.81
CA ASN A 132 16.80 -3.75 4.20
C ASN A 132 17.61 -4.59 5.21
N ASP A 133 18.06 -5.77 4.76
CA ASP A 133 18.88 -6.72 5.54
C ASP A 133 20.22 -6.16 6.03
N ASN A 134 20.69 -5.04 5.49
CA ASN A 134 21.89 -4.32 5.89
C ASN A 134 21.58 -3.06 6.73
N VAL A 135 20.36 -2.96 7.26
CA VAL A 135 19.88 -1.83 8.09
C VAL A 135 19.97 -0.48 7.35
N HIS A 136 19.88 -0.48 6.01
CA HIS A 136 19.71 0.75 5.26
C HIS A 136 18.23 0.99 4.98
N ARG A 137 17.81 2.23 5.23
CA ARG A 137 16.44 2.65 4.94
C ARG A 137 16.19 2.62 3.42
N LEU A 138 15.09 2.00 3.02
CA LEU A 138 14.62 1.98 1.64
C LEU A 138 13.50 3.00 1.41
N ILE A 139 12.48 2.97 2.26
CA ILE A 139 11.30 3.81 2.13
C ILE A 139 10.77 4.24 3.50
N THR A 140 10.05 5.34 3.51
CA THR A 140 9.29 5.82 4.67
C THR A 140 7.93 6.32 4.21
N LEU A 141 6.86 5.92 4.90
CA LEU A 141 5.55 6.56 4.86
C LEU A 141 5.43 7.42 6.11
N ASP A 142 5.21 8.72 5.95
CA ASP A 142 5.26 9.72 7.02
C ASP A 142 3.87 10.35 7.21
N PHE A 143 3.40 10.36 8.44
CA PHE A 143 2.18 11.00 8.88
C PHE A 143 2.56 12.30 9.61
N ASP A 144 2.53 13.41 8.89
CA ASP A 144 2.79 14.75 9.41
C ASP A 144 1.59 15.22 10.25
N ASN A 145 1.71 15.14 11.56
CA ASN A 145 0.60 15.45 12.50
C ASN A 145 0.27 16.94 12.60
N GLU A 146 1.15 17.83 12.19
CA GLU A 146 0.85 19.28 12.19
C GLU A 146 -0.05 19.66 11.01
N THR A 147 0.24 19.10 9.83
CA THR A 147 -0.50 19.42 8.60
C THR A 147 -1.55 18.37 8.26
N ARG A 148 -1.50 17.20 8.89
CA ARG A 148 -2.29 15.99 8.61
C ARG A 148 -2.09 15.45 7.20
N ASN A 149 -0.97 15.76 6.56
CA ASN A 149 -0.60 15.21 5.26
C ASN A 149 0.09 13.87 5.43
N ILE A 150 -0.11 12.99 4.45
CA ILE A 150 0.65 11.77 4.32
C ILE A 150 1.73 12.02 3.27
N ASN A 151 2.99 11.88 3.66
CA ASN A 151 4.15 12.04 2.80
C ASN A 151 4.86 10.69 2.64
N TYR A 152 5.77 10.61 1.69
CA TYR A 152 6.66 9.45 1.55
C TYR A 152 8.08 9.90 1.20
N ALA A 153 9.05 9.13 1.60
CA ALA A 153 10.44 9.28 1.20
C ALA A 153 10.99 7.96 0.70
N LEU A 154 11.96 8.03 -0.20
CA LEU A 154 12.78 6.91 -0.65
C LEU A 154 14.09 6.89 0.15
N ASP A 155 15.11 6.25 -0.40
CA ASP A 155 16.46 6.17 0.15
C ASP A 155 17.26 7.50 0.12
N ASP A 156 16.67 8.57 -0.42
CA ASP A 156 17.28 9.90 -0.61
C ASP A 156 16.91 10.94 0.46
N ASP A 157 16.14 10.57 1.49
CA ASP A 157 15.62 11.45 2.56
C ASP A 157 14.74 12.63 2.09
N ILE A 158 14.29 12.61 0.83
CA ILE A 158 13.42 13.67 0.31
C ILE A 158 11.96 13.28 0.51
N PHE A 159 11.26 14.00 1.38
CA PHE A 159 9.82 13.79 1.61
C PHE A 159 8.99 14.44 0.51
N LEU A 160 8.16 13.65 -0.12
CA LEU A 160 7.23 14.05 -1.18
C LEU A 160 5.79 13.83 -0.71
N PRO A 161 4.85 14.73 -1.05
CA PRO A 161 3.45 14.53 -0.69
C PRO A 161 2.84 13.38 -1.50
N THR A 162 2.00 12.58 -0.84
CA THR A 162 1.15 11.60 -1.53
C THR A 162 -0.07 12.25 -2.20
N GLY A 163 -0.46 13.43 -1.74
CA GLY A 163 -1.71 14.10 -2.10
C GLY A 163 -2.89 13.68 -1.21
N TYR A 164 -2.67 12.81 -0.23
CA TYR A 164 -3.66 12.37 0.74
C TYR A 164 -3.40 12.99 2.12
N SER A 165 -4.45 13.09 2.91
CA SER A 165 -4.40 13.50 4.31
C SER A 165 -5.10 12.45 5.18
N PHE A 166 -4.82 12.49 6.49
CA PHE A 166 -5.44 11.61 7.47
C PHE A 166 -6.21 12.42 8.52
N GLU A 167 -7.10 11.75 9.23
CA GLU A 167 -7.81 12.31 10.37
C GLU A 167 -7.36 11.59 11.65
N HIS A 168 -7.23 12.35 12.74
CA HIS A 168 -6.99 11.77 14.06
C HIS A 168 -8.20 10.89 14.49
N GLU A 169 -7.95 9.88 15.28
CA GLU A 169 -8.94 8.95 15.81
C GLU A 169 -9.72 8.17 14.73
N ALA A 170 -9.25 8.22 13.47
CA ALA A 170 -9.77 7.38 12.41
C ALA A 170 -8.97 6.07 12.31
N LEU A 171 -9.67 4.95 12.15
CA LEU A 171 -9.04 3.65 11.95
C LEU A 171 -8.67 3.46 10.48
N TYR A 172 -7.41 3.12 10.23
CA TYR A 172 -6.86 2.87 8.91
C TYR A 172 -6.40 1.42 8.78
N ASP A 173 -6.82 0.74 7.72
CA ASP A 173 -6.27 -0.54 7.27
C ASP A 173 -5.15 -0.24 6.27
N LEU A 174 -3.90 -0.35 6.72
CA LEU A 174 -2.71 -0.12 5.89
C LEU A 174 -2.20 -1.43 5.31
N LYS A 175 -1.85 -1.38 4.03
CA LYS A 175 -1.19 -2.49 3.35
C LYS A 175 -0.04 -1.99 2.49
N PHE A 176 1.16 -2.47 2.80
CA PHE A 176 2.36 -2.29 2.00
C PHE A 176 2.58 -3.53 1.14
N VAL A 177 2.73 -3.35 -0.16
CA VAL A 177 3.13 -4.40 -1.09
C VAL A 177 4.50 -4.03 -1.64
N ILE A 178 5.50 -4.82 -1.30
CA ILE A 178 6.91 -4.58 -1.58
C ILE A 178 7.36 -5.66 -2.54
N ASP A 179 7.81 -5.29 -3.73
CA ASP A 179 8.33 -6.21 -4.74
C ASP A 179 9.82 -5.92 -4.98
N PHE A 180 10.67 -6.71 -4.36
CA PHE A 180 12.12 -6.55 -4.46
C PHE A 180 12.64 -6.91 -5.85
N ALA A 181 12.03 -7.88 -6.54
CA ALA A 181 12.43 -8.24 -7.89
C ALA A 181 12.14 -7.11 -8.89
N ALA A 182 11.02 -6.41 -8.70
CA ALA A 182 10.64 -5.26 -9.51
C ALA A 182 11.26 -3.93 -9.04
N ASN A 183 11.89 -3.90 -7.86
CA ASN A 183 12.34 -2.68 -7.18
C ASN A 183 11.18 -1.66 -7.01
N THR A 184 10.01 -2.14 -6.55
CA THR A 184 8.82 -1.29 -6.39
C THR A 184 8.10 -1.55 -5.08
N TRP A 185 7.36 -0.54 -4.63
CA TRP A 185 6.42 -0.65 -3.53
C TRP A 185 5.12 0.09 -3.83
N THR A 186 4.05 -0.42 -3.25
CA THR A 186 2.70 0.13 -3.36
C THR A 186 2.09 0.16 -1.96
N VAL A 187 1.37 1.24 -1.64
CA VAL A 187 0.64 1.37 -0.36
C VAL A 187 -0.84 1.53 -0.64
N PHE A 188 -1.63 0.82 0.15
CA PHE A 188 -3.08 0.93 0.16
C PHE A 188 -3.56 1.41 1.53
N VAL A 189 -4.67 2.13 1.54
CA VAL A 189 -5.48 2.44 2.71
C VAL A 189 -6.87 1.87 2.45
N GLY A 190 -7.20 0.75 3.11
CA GLY A 190 -8.35 -0.06 2.72
C GLY A 190 -8.21 -0.51 1.26
N ASP A 191 -9.20 -0.21 0.44
CA ASP A 191 -9.19 -0.54 -0.99
C ASP A 191 -8.57 0.57 -1.88
N GLU A 192 -8.22 1.72 -1.32
CA GLU A 192 -7.67 2.85 -2.07
C GLU A 192 -6.14 2.76 -2.19
N VAL A 193 -5.62 3.07 -3.38
CA VAL A 193 -4.18 3.13 -3.64
C VAL A 193 -3.65 4.49 -3.23
N LEU A 194 -2.88 4.54 -2.15
CA LEU A 194 -2.21 5.75 -1.68
C LEU A 194 -0.96 6.07 -2.51
N LEU A 195 -0.14 5.05 -2.78
CA LEU A 195 1.07 5.12 -3.61
C LEU A 195 1.08 3.92 -4.54
N ASN A 196 1.41 4.12 -5.81
CA ASN A 196 1.45 3.05 -6.80
C ASN A 196 2.85 2.86 -7.38
N ALA A 197 3.39 1.67 -7.22
CA ALA A 197 4.62 1.17 -7.85
C ALA A 197 5.80 2.16 -7.83
N LYS A 198 6.02 2.84 -6.69
CA LYS A 198 7.20 3.69 -6.51
C LYS A 198 8.45 2.83 -6.35
N LYS A 199 9.62 3.37 -6.68
CA LYS A 199 10.89 2.66 -6.48
C LYS A 199 11.20 2.47 -4.99
N LEU A 200 11.79 1.34 -4.64
CA LEU A 200 12.33 1.07 -3.30
C LEU A 200 13.68 1.76 -3.08
N THR A 201 14.55 1.73 -4.09
CA THR A 201 15.84 2.39 -4.05
C THR A 201 16.15 3.07 -5.37
N THR A 202 16.78 4.23 -5.31
CA THR A 202 17.31 4.99 -6.44
C THR A 202 18.83 5.01 -6.46
N THR A 203 19.45 4.58 -5.35
CA THR A 203 20.92 4.59 -5.15
C THR A 203 21.56 3.20 -5.27
N GLY A 204 20.74 2.14 -5.50
CA GLY A 204 21.24 0.77 -5.69
C GLY A 204 21.53 0.04 -4.39
N LEU A 205 20.79 0.33 -3.31
CA LEU A 205 20.87 -0.41 -2.06
C LEU A 205 20.40 -1.88 -2.24
N SER A 206 20.78 -2.74 -1.29
CA SER A 206 20.32 -4.13 -1.24
C SER A 206 18.79 -4.20 -1.23
N LEU A 207 18.24 -5.02 -2.09
CA LEU A 207 16.82 -5.29 -2.23
C LEU A 207 16.46 -6.61 -1.51
N ALA A 208 16.62 -6.61 -0.19
CA ALA A 208 16.22 -7.69 0.69
C ALA A 208 15.50 -7.11 1.90
N PHE A 209 14.52 -7.83 2.44
CA PHE A 209 13.72 -7.38 3.57
C PHE A 209 14.50 -7.52 4.89
N GLY A 210 14.59 -6.45 5.65
CA GLY A 210 15.01 -6.46 7.04
C GLY A 210 13.80 -6.42 7.97
N ASP A 211 13.18 -5.26 8.02
CA ASP A 211 11.98 -5.02 8.82
C ASP A 211 11.14 -3.86 8.24
N LEU A 212 9.90 -3.75 8.69
CA LEU A 212 9.05 -2.57 8.49
C LEU A 212 8.44 -2.23 9.84
N GLY A 213 8.81 -1.10 10.41
CA GLY A 213 8.39 -0.73 11.76
C GLY A 213 7.96 0.72 11.91
N PRO A 214 7.21 1.03 13.00
CA PRO A 214 6.77 2.38 13.30
C PRO A 214 7.86 3.17 14.04
N SER A 215 7.84 4.49 13.82
CA SER A 215 8.65 5.45 14.57
C SER A 215 7.81 6.65 14.99
N TRP A 216 8.07 7.15 16.18
CA TRP A 216 7.60 8.44 16.68
C TRP A 216 8.75 9.43 16.60
N VAL A 217 8.59 10.50 15.83
CA VAL A 217 9.63 11.47 15.50
C VAL A 217 9.31 12.80 16.12
N TYR A 218 10.15 13.24 17.04
CA TYR A 218 9.94 14.45 17.82
C TYR A 218 10.26 15.71 17.02
N ARG A 219 9.26 16.60 16.86
CA ARG A 219 9.45 17.91 16.25
C ARG A 219 10.20 18.86 17.18
N LYS A 220 9.98 18.71 18.47
CA LYS A 220 10.62 19.46 19.53
C LYS A 220 11.02 18.54 20.68
N PRO A 221 12.20 17.94 20.62
CA PRO A 221 12.62 16.94 21.60
C PRO A 221 12.55 17.41 23.06
N GLU A 222 12.71 18.71 23.29
CA GLU A 222 12.64 19.29 24.64
C GLU A 222 11.20 19.36 25.19
N THR A 223 10.21 19.34 24.32
CA THR A 223 8.78 19.41 24.67
C THR A 223 7.96 18.60 23.68
N PRO A 224 8.08 17.28 23.68
CA PRO A 224 7.36 16.44 22.73
C PRO A 224 5.85 16.47 22.96
N GLY A 225 5.11 16.08 21.95
CA GLY A 225 3.68 15.87 22.04
C GLY A 225 3.35 14.69 22.95
N ASP A 226 2.10 14.61 23.38
CA ASP A 226 1.52 13.43 24.03
C ASP A 226 0.59 12.67 23.06
N ASN A 227 0.71 12.97 21.75
CA ASN A 227 0.08 12.18 20.72
C ASN A 227 0.75 10.81 20.60
N TYR A 228 -0.03 9.81 20.20
CA TYR A 228 0.47 8.45 20.06
C TYR A 228 -0.23 7.73 18.90
N MET A 229 0.47 6.76 18.33
CA MET A 229 -0.07 5.87 17.31
C MET A 229 -0.34 4.50 17.94
N VAL A 230 -1.54 3.99 17.71
CA VAL A 230 -1.98 2.65 18.08
C VAL A 230 -2.02 1.79 16.83
N PHE A 231 -1.58 0.53 16.92
CA PHE A 231 -1.63 -0.41 15.80
C PHE A 231 -1.92 -1.82 16.25
N ASP A 232 -2.50 -2.62 15.33
CA ASP A 232 -2.97 -3.98 15.59
C ASP A 232 -2.96 -4.83 14.32
N ASP A 233 -3.24 -6.13 14.43
CA ASP A 233 -3.28 -7.07 13.29
C ASP A 233 -2.04 -6.97 12.37
N TYR A 234 -0.87 -6.78 13.01
CA TYR A 234 0.38 -6.64 12.26
C TYR A 234 0.79 -7.98 11.65
N GLN A 235 0.78 -8.05 10.32
CA GLN A 235 1.07 -9.28 9.60
C GLN A 235 2.12 -9.06 8.51
N ILE A 236 3.06 -10.00 8.38
CA ILE A 236 4.04 -10.08 7.28
C ILE A 236 3.81 -11.38 6.53
N THR A 237 3.56 -11.27 5.22
CA THR A 237 3.44 -12.41 4.31
C THR A 237 4.44 -12.31 3.18
N VAL A 238 4.88 -13.47 2.66
CA VAL A 238 5.79 -13.58 1.52
C VAL A 238 5.20 -14.40 0.40
N GLU A 239 5.58 -14.07 -0.82
CA GLU A 239 5.20 -14.75 -2.05
C GLU A 239 6.38 -14.78 -3.01
N THR A 240 6.43 -15.78 -3.89
CA THR A 240 7.32 -15.70 -5.06
C THR A 240 6.80 -14.65 -6.05
N SER A 241 7.69 -13.95 -6.74
CA SER A 241 7.28 -12.91 -7.72
C SER A 241 6.33 -13.45 -8.80
N ASP A 242 6.51 -14.71 -9.20
CA ASP A 242 5.66 -15.37 -10.19
C ASP A 242 4.24 -15.66 -9.67
N SER A 243 4.06 -15.67 -8.34
CA SER A 243 2.77 -15.89 -7.68
C SER A 243 2.00 -14.60 -7.40
N ALA A 244 2.62 -13.44 -7.59
CA ALA A 244 1.94 -12.17 -7.41
C ALA A 244 0.76 -12.10 -8.39
N PRO A 245 -0.48 -11.89 -7.92
CA PRO A 245 -1.58 -11.65 -8.84
C PRO A 245 -1.23 -10.42 -9.68
N LYS A 246 -1.05 -10.64 -11.00
CA LYS A 246 -0.88 -9.51 -11.92
C LYS A 246 -2.00 -8.51 -11.67
N ALA A 247 -1.65 -7.24 -11.48
CA ALA A 247 -2.64 -6.21 -11.25
C ALA A 247 -3.70 -6.29 -12.34
N ARG A 248 -4.97 -6.36 -11.94
CA ARG A 248 -6.06 -6.40 -12.92
C ARG A 248 -6.05 -5.09 -13.71
N PRO A 249 -6.09 -5.16 -15.05
CA PRO A 249 -6.18 -3.94 -15.82
C PRO A 249 -7.49 -3.22 -15.53
N THR A 250 -7.40 -1.91 -15.42
CA THR A 250 -8.57 -1.02 -15.38
C THR A 250 -8.71 -0.36 -16.73
N LEU A 251 -9.90 -0.35 -17.30
CA LEU A 251 -10.20 0.34 -18.54
C LEU A 251 -11.29 1.38 -18.27
N ALA A 252 -10.95 2.65 -18.41
CA ALA A 252 -11.87 3.75 -18.24
C ALA A 252 -12.25 4.37 -19.59
N TRP A 253 -13.45 4.94 -19.66
CA TRP A 253 -13.90 5.70 -20.82
C TRP A 253 -13.29 7.11 -20.81
N GLY A 254 -12.56 7.47 -21.86
CA GLY A 254 -11.91 8.78 -22.04
C GLY A 254 -12.69 9.78 -22.87
N GLY A 255 -13.79 9.35 -23.51
CA GLY A 255 -14.62 10.21 -24.37
C GLY A 255 -14.44 9.95 -25.88
N TRP A 256 -14.89 10.91 -26.66
CA TRP A 256 -14.68 10.94 -28.13
C TRP A 256 -13.64 12.00 -28.47
N ALA A 257 -12.69 11.67 -29.33
CA ALA A 257 -11.79 12.64 -29.91
C ALA A 257 -12.53 13.49 -30.97
N ASP A 258 -11.99 14.65 -31.32
CA ASP A 258 -12.60 15.57 -32.33
C ASP A 258 -12.76 14.92 -33.73
N ASP A 259 -11.95 13.93 -34.03
CA ASP A 259 -11.98 13.16 -35.27
C ASP A 259 -12.93 11.94 -35.22
N GLY A 260 -13.68 11.78 -34.14
CA GLY A 260 -14.66 10.74 -33.92
C GLY A 260 -14.15 9.41 -33.38
N ARG A 261 -12.85 9.28 -33.06
CA ARG A 261 -12.30 8.08 -32.44
C ARG A 261 -12.78 7.93 -31.00
N ALA A 262 -13.03 6.69 -30.55
CA ALA A 262 -13.27 6.40 -29.16
C ALA A 262 -11.95 6.43 -28.38
N MET A 263 -11.92 7.18 -27.30
CA MET A 263 -10.76 7.27 -26.41
C MET A 263 -11.00 6.46 -25.14
N LEU A 264 -10.02 5.63 -24.79
CA LEU A 264 -10.00 4.79 -23.61
C LEU A 264 -8.75 5.11 -22.79
N GLN A 265 -8.81 4.86 -21.50
CA GLN A 265 -7.66 4.98 -20.59
C GLN A 265 -7.39 3.62 -19.93
N LEU A 266 -6.21 3.06 -20.19
CA LEU A 266 -5.76 1.81 -19.61
C LEU A 266 -4.90 2.11 -18.38
N GLY A 267 -5.32 1.58 -17.22
CA GLY A 267 -4.56 1.54 -15.98
C GLY A 267 -4.21 0.10 -15.61
N GLY A 268 -3.25 -0.05 -14.72
CA GLY A 268 -2.76 -1.34 -14.24
C GLY A 268 -1.30 -1.25 -13.82
N ASP A 269 -0.64 -2.38 -13.70
CA ASP A 269 0.78 -2.44 -13.42
C ASP A 269 1.60 -1.84 -14.58
N ALA A 270 2.49 -0.89 -14.25
CA ALA A 270 3.28 -0.13 -15.22
C ALA A 270 4.19 -0.99 -16.12
N MET A 271 4.59 -2.17 -15.63
CA MET A 271 5.52 -3.08 -16.30
C MET A 271 4.85 -4.25 -16.99
N THR A 272 3.54 -4.46 -16.76
CA THR A 272 2.76 -5.58 -17.32
C THR A 272 2.15 -5.22 -18.67
N ASP A 273 2.27 -6.12 -19.64
CA ASP A 273 1.57 -6.02 -20.92
C ASP A 273 0.10 -6.45 -20.75
N TYR A 274 -0.81 -5.57 -21.18
CA TYR A 274 -2.24 -5.83 -21.21
C TYR A 274 -2.74 -5.82 -22.66
N THR A 275 -3.61 -6.76 -22.97
CA THR A 275 -4.32 -6.78 -24.23
C THR A 275 -5.67 -6.08 -24.06
N VAL A 276 -5.92 -5.04 -24.87
CA VAL A 276 -7.23 -4.42 -25.00
C VAL A 276 -7.95 -5.05 -26.16
N GLU A 277 -9.12 -5.57 -25.88
CA GLU A 277 -9.99 -6.26 -26.85
C GLU A 277 -11.29 -5.51 -27.05
N VAL A 278 -11.84 -5.64 -28.24
CA VAL A 278 -13.09 -5.02 -28.68
C VAL A 278 -14.06 -6.05 -29.21
N SER A 279 -15.35 -5.82 -28.96
CA SER A 279 -16.45 -6.66 -29.42
C SER A 279 -17.67 -5.81 -29.80
N ASN A 280 -18.47 -6.31 -30.76
CA ASN A 280 -19.76 -5.70 -31.11
C ASN A 280 -20.97 -6.50 -30.56
N ASP A 281 -20.73 -7.70 -30.01
CA ASP A 281 -21.77 -8.66 -29.60
C ASP A 281 -21.54 -9.29 -28.23
N LEU A 282 -20.46 -8.88 -27.50
CA LEU A 282 -20.02 -9.43 -26.22
C LEU A 282 -19.62 -10.93 -26.27
N LYS A 283 -19.59 -11.54 -27.43
CA LYS A 283 -19.26 -12.96 -27.64
C LYS A 283 -17.95 -13.12 -28.39
N ASN A 284 -17.81 -12.37 -29.48
CA ASN A 284 -16.64 -12.40 -30.34
C ASN A 284 -15.75 -11.19 -30.03
N TRP A 285 -14.54 -11.47 -29.53
CA TRP A 285 -13.59 -10.46 -29.12
C TRP A 285 -12.37 -10.48 -30.04
N THR A 286 -11.97 -9.31 -30.48
CA THR A 286 -10.75 -9.12 -31.30
C THR A 286 -9.79 -8.19 -30.57
N VAL A 287 -8.49 -8.44 -30.73
CA VAL A 287 -7.46 -7.58 -30.12
C VAL A 287 -7.44 -6.23 -30.82
N LEU A 288 -7.62 -5.16 -30.06
CA LEU A 288 -7.45 -3.79 -30.52
C LEU A 288 -5.94 -3.44 -30.51
N LEU A 289 -5.30 -3.68 -29.35
CA LEU A 289 -3.85 -3.51 -29.20
C LEU A 289 -3.35 -4.20 -27.92
N THR A 290 -2.02 -4.28 -27.79
CA THR A 290 -1.34 -4.63 -26.54
C THR A 290 -0.50 -3.44 -26.09
N ALA A 291 -0.57 -3.08 -24.80
CA ALA A 291 0.16 -1.94 -24.24
C ALA A 291 0.49 -2.14 -22.76
N LYS A 292 1.52 -1.40 -22.31
CA LYS A 292 1.82 -1.17 -20.88
C LYS A 292 1.23 0.18 -20.48
N PRO A 293 0.56 0.29 -19.33
CA PRO A 293 0.04 1.57 -18.84
C PRO A 293 1.13 2.62 -18.61
N GLY A 294 2.32 2.18 -18.14
CA GLY A 294 3.36 3.09 -17.65
C GLY A 294 2.99 3.63 -16.25
N ASP A 295 3.66 4.68 -15.82
CA ASP A 295 3.47 5.30 -14.50
C ASP A 295 2.14 6.06 -14.35
N THR A 296 1.41 6.22 -15.47
CA THR A 296 0.11 6.90 -15.53
C THR A 296 -0.82 6.13 -16.46
N TRP A 297 -2.07 6.60 -16.58
CA TRP A 297 -3.03 6.06 -17.54
C TRP A 297 -2.49 6.15 -18.98
N LYS A 298 -2.57 5.02 -19.69
CA LYS A 298 -2.26 4.97 -21.13
C LYS A 298 -3.50 5.27 -21.94
N GLU A 299 -3.45 6.34 -22.73
CA GLU A 299 -4.50 6.63 -23.69
C GLU A 299 -4.45 5.65 -24.87
N ILE A 300 -5.62 5.17 -25.25
CA ILE A 300 -5.85 4.23 -26.34
C ILE A 300 -6.97 4.79 -27.22
N ALA A 301 -6.74 4.84 -28.50
CA ALA A 301 -7.74 5.27 -29.47
C ALA A 301 -8.23 4.08 -30.32
N ASP A 302 -9.56 3.92 -30.43
CA ASP A 302 -10.18 3.03 -31.41
C ASP A 302 -10.68 3.87 -32.60
N ALA A 303 -9.95 3.78 -33.68
CA ALA A 303 -10.26 4.54 -34.90
C ALA A 303 -11.50 4.03 -35.64
N ASP A 304 -11.82 2.75 -35.47
CA ASP A 304 -12.94 2.11 -36.17
C ASP A 304 -14.27 2.25 -35.39
N ALA A 305 -14.23 2.79 -34.16
CA ALA A 305 -15.40 2.92 -33.31
C ALA A 305 -16.59 3.64 -34.01
N PRO A 306 -16.39 4.69 -34.84
CA PRO A 306 -17.49 5.36 -35.54
C PRO A 306 -18.26 4.49 -36.55
N ASP A 307 -17.67 3.40 -37.03
CA ASP A 307 -18.28 2.51 -38.02
C ASP A 307 -19.26 1.50 -37.41
N TYR A 308 -19.43 1.52 -36.09
CA TYR A 308 -20.28 0.57 -35.39
C TYR A 308 -21.34 1.26 -34.54
N GLU A 309 -22.57 0.71 -34.55
CA GLU A 309 -23.68 1.23 -33.73
C GLU A 309 -23.43 1.01 -32.21
N GLN A 310 -22.69 -0.06 -31.86
CA GLN A 310 -22.28 -0.37 -30.50
C GLN A 310 -20.93 -1.06 -30.51
N ARG A 311 -20.13 -0.78 -29.47
CA ARG A 311 -18.79 -1.35 -29.31
C ARG A 311 -18.47 -1.51 -27.83
N PHE A 312 -17.97 -2.68 -27.46
CA PHE A 312 -17.63 -3.05 -26.10
C PHE A 312 -16.12 -3.23 -26.01
N TYR A 313 -15.55 -2.88 -24.85
CA TYR A 313 -14.11 -2.94 -24.62
C TYR A 313 -13.84 -3.69 -23.34
N ARG A 314 -12.75 -4.46 -23.31
CA ARG A 314 -12.20 -5.05 -22.12
C ARG A 314 -10.67 -5.06 -22.18
N ALA A 315 -10.03 -5.07 -21.02
CA ALA A 315 -8.61 -5.30 -20.91
C ALA A 315 -8.34 -6.61 -20.17
N ARG A 316 -7.25 -7.31 -20.55
CA ARG A 316 -6.81 -8.58 -19.96
C ARG A 316 -5.30 -8.55 -19.78
N SER A 317 -4.79 -9.16 -18.69
CA SER A 317 -3.36 -9.46 -18.59
C SER A 317 -2.99 -10.52 -19.64
N MET A 318 -1.81 -10.40 -20.20
CA MET A 318 -1.22 -11.49 -20.97
C MET A 318 -0.67 -12.50 -19.97
N ASP A 319 -1.21 -13.73 -20.00
CA ASP A 319 -0.73 -14.87 -19.20
C ASP A 319 0.61 -15.36 -19.72
#